data_3ebbb874a0eed403ee65d1dd08eeb321
#
_entry.id   3ebbb874a0eed403ee65d1dd08eeb321
#
_cell.length_a   1.000
_cell.length_b   1.000
_cell.length_c   1.000
_cell.angle_alpha   90.00
_cell.angle_beta   90.00
_cell.angle_gamma   90.00
#
_symmetry.space_group_name_H-M   'P 1'
#
loop_
_entity.id
_entity.type
_entity.pdbx_description
1 polymer ?
#
loop_
_entity_poly.entity_id
_entity_poly.type
_entity_poly.pdbx_seq_one_letter_code
_entity_poly.pdbx_strand_id
1 'polypeptide(L)'
;AGDELFGGYNRYVFSEKIFSKIAKAPNLVRKLISKTIFSMSEEKWDSILGGLTSKRFANIGHKLHKAANVLPAESIRDLHFKLISQIHNPSDWLINANEHKSILNDGIERFAELNYVEQMMAYDLITYLPTDILTKVDRAAMAVSLETRVPFLDPEVIELSALLPMEFKIRNGVTKWALREILYKHVPKDLIERPKMGFAVPLAEWLRGPLKDWAESLLDEKRLHQEGFFNVEFVRSKWIEHLSGNRNWHHQLWNVLMFQAWLEKN
;
A
#
# COMPACT_ATOMS: atom_id res chain seq x y z
N ALA A 1 11.98 0.41 10.30
CA ALA A 1 12.65 -0.90 10.55
C ALA A 1 11.89 -1.77 11.58
N GLY A 2 11.35 -1.18 12.65
CA GLY A 2 10.64 -1.96 13.69
C GLY A 2 9.39 -2.67 13.21
N ASP A 3 8.70 -2.17 12.18
CA ASP A 3 7.54 -2.84 11.58
C ASP A 3 7.96 -4.05 10.75
N GLU A 4 9.03 -3.93 9.99
CA GLU A 4 9.55 -4.99 9.13
C GLU A 4 10.23 -6.10 9.92
N LEU A 5 11.02 -5.75 10.95
CA LEU A 5 11.77 -6.71 11.76
C LEU A 5 10.91 -7.45 12.79
N PHE A 6 9.88 -6.79 13.34
CA PHE A 6 9.08 -7.31 14.46
C PHE A 6 7.59 -7.46 14.12
N GLY A 7 7.26 -7.55 12.84
CA GLY A 7 5.91 -7.88 12.39
C GLY A 7 4.85 -6.82 12.69
N GLY A 8 5.16 -5.52 12.47
CA GLY A 8 4.29 -4.42 12.87
C GLY A 8 3.15 -4.08 11.91
N TYR A 9 3.19 -4.50 10.65
CA TYR A 9 2.15 -4.18 9.69
C TYR A 9 0.91 -5.07 9.81
N ASN A 10 -0.26 -4.47 9.72
CA ASN A 10 -1.52 -5.21 9.75
C ASN A 10 -1.62 -6.26 8.64
N ARG A 11 -0.97 -6.02 7.48
CA ARG A 11 -0.93 -6.99 6.37
C ARG A 11 -0.32 -8.33 6.77
N TYR A 12 0.63 -8.35 7.70
CA TYR A 12 1.24 -9.59 8.20
C TYR A 12 0.26 -10.43 9.00
N VAL A 13 -0.62 -9.79 9.77
CA VAL A 13 -1.61 -10.50 10.60
C VAL A 13 -2.76 -11.08 9.76
N PHE A 14 -3.16 -10.37 8.71
CA PHE A 14 -4.37 -10.73 7.96
C PHE A 14 -4.10 -11.50 6.68
N SER A 15 -2.91 -11.37 6.06
CA SER A 15 -2.66 -11.90 4.71
C SER A 15 -2.75 -13.41 4.64
N GLU A 16 -2.20 -14.13 5.59
CA GLU A 16 -2.28 -15.60 5.61
C GLU A 16 -3.74 -16.08 5.72
N LYS A 17 -4.51 -15.47 6.65
CA LYS A 17 -5.94 -15.78 6.81
C LYS A 17 -6.77 -15.43 5.59
N ILE A 18 -6.43 -14.31 4.93
CA ILE A 18 -7.10 -13.89 3.70
C ILE A 18 -6.73 -14.85 2.58
N PHE A 19 -5.44 -15.09 2.36
CA PHE A 19 -4.98 -15.97 1.28
C PHE A 19 -5.51 -17.39 1.41
N SER A 20 -5.47 -17.99 2.60
CA SER A 20 -6.00 -19.33 2.84
C SER A 20 -7.50 -19.45 2.56
N LYS A 21 -8.28 -18.37 2.71
CA LYS A 21 -9.70 -18.33 2.38
C LYS A 21 -9.93 -18.14 0.89
N ILE A 22 -9.24 -17.17 0.26
CA ILE A 22 -9.42 -16.89 -1.16
C ILE A 22 -8.88 -18.01 -2.04
N ALA A 23 -7.80 -18.67 -1.64
CA ALA A 23 -7.20 -19.78 -2.38
C ALA A 23 -8.11 -21.03 -2.50
N LYS A 24 -9.14 -21.15 -1.65
CA LYS A 24 -10.14 -22.23 -1.73
C LYS A 24 -11.04 -22.11 -2.97
N ALA A 25 -11.21 -20.91 -3.51
CA ALA A 25 -12.00 -20.67 -4.71
C ALA A 25 -11.12 -20.72 -5.97
N PRO A 26 -11.59 -21.31 -7.08
CA PRO A 26 -10.85 -21.28 -8.34
C PRO A 26 -10.52 -19.86 -8.79
N ASN A 27 -9.33 -19.66 -9.38
CA ASN A 27 -8.86 -18.32 -9.78
C ASN A 27 -9.82 -17.61 -10.74
N LEU A 28 -10.45 -18.37 -11.67
CA LEU A 28 -11.43 -17.81 -12.60
C LEU A 28 -12.63 -17.19 -11.86
N VAL A 29 -13.14 -17.88 -10.84
CA VAL A 29 -14.24 -17.36 -9.99
C VAL A 29 -13.82 -16.10 -9.26
N ARG A 30 -12.62 -16.09 -8.70
CA ARG A 30 -12.05 -14.92 -7.98
C ARG A 30 -11.90 -13.71 -8.92
N LYS A 31 -11.42 -13.94 -10.15
CA LYS A 31 -11.32 -12.90 -11.20
C LYS A 31 -12.70 -12.35 -11.60
N LEU A 32 -13.72 -13.22 -11.71
CA LEU A 32 -15.09 -12.78 -11.99
C LEU A 32 -15.68 -11.95 -10.86
N ILE A 33 -15.54 -12.40 -9.62
CA ILE A 33 -15.98 -11.63 -8.44
C ILE A 33 -15.29 -10.25 -8.40
N SER A 34 -13.98 -10.21 -8.62
CA SER A 34 -13.22 -8.96 -8.68
C SER A 34 -13.79 -8.01 -9.75
N LYS A 35 -14.02 -8.50 -10.97
CA LYS A 35 -14.63 -7.70 -12.05
C LYS A 35 -16.02 -7.19 -11.69
N THR A 36 -16.85 -8.03 -11.06
CA THR A 36 -18.20 -7.63 -10.62
C THR A 36 -18.14 -6.54 -9.55
N ILE A 37 -17.20 -6.62 -8.61
CA ILE A 37 -17.04 -5.57 -7.61
C ILE A 37 -16.62 -4.24 -8.26
N PHE A 38 -15.69 -4.29 -9.22
CA PHE A 38 -15.25 -3.09 -9.94
C PHE A 38 -16.26 -2.53 -10.95
N SER A 39 -17.30 -3.30 -11.33
CA SER A 39 -18.35 -2.79 -12.22
C SER A 39 -19.24 -1.72 -11.58
N MET A 40 -19.21 -1.59 -10.26
CA MET A 40 -19.94 -0.57 -9.51
C MET A 40 -18.98 0.33 -8.73
N SER A 41 -19.35 1.61 -8.59
CA SER A 41 -18.58 2.57 -7.81
C SER A 41 -18.59 2.25 -6.31
N GLU A 42 -17.60 2.76 -5.57
CA GLU A 42 -17.53 2.64 -4.11
C GLU A 42 -18.80 3.16 -3.44
N GLU A 43 -19.31 4.31 -3.91
CA GLU A 43 -20.53 4.94 -3.38
C GLU A 43 -21.80 4.11 -3.62
N LYS A 44 -21.90 3.47 -4.80
CA LYS A 44 -23.01 2.55 -5.08
C LYS A 44 -22.99 1.36 -4.14
N TRP A 45 -21.80 0.80 -3.88
CA TRP A 45 -21.65 -0.25 -2.88
C TRP A 45 -22.02 0.22 -1.47
N ASP A 46 -21.60 1.43 -1.09
CA ASP A 46 -21.97 2.02 0.20
C ASP A 46 -23.47 2.24 0.30
N SER A 47 -24.13 2.69 -0.77
CA SER A 47 -25.59 2.88 -0.81
C SER A 47 -26.36 1.57 -0.66
N ILE A 48 -25.92 0.52 -1.38
CA ILE A 48 -26.62 -0.79 -1.37
C ILE A 48 -26.41 -1.51 -0.03
N LEU A 49 -25.18 -1.52 0.48
CA LEU A 49 -24.81 -2.29 1.66
C LEU A 49 -24.90 -1.47 2.95
N GLY A 50 -24.81 -0.15 2.87
CA GLY A 50 -24.91 0.75 4.02
C GLY A 50 -26.30 0.75 4.65
N GLY A 51 -27.35 0.50 3.84
CA GLY A 51 -28.73 0.31 4.34
C GLY A 51 -28.93 -1.02 5.09
N LEU A 52 -28.06 -2.01 4.89
CA LEU A 52 -28.14 -3.34 5.49
C LEU A 52 -27.27 -3.50 6.74
N THR A 53 -26.36 -2.55 6.97
CA THR A 53 -25.41 -2.65 8.08
C THR A 53 -25.54 -1.44 9.01
N SER A 54 -25.55 -1.70 10.33
CA SER A 54 -25.50 -0.64 11.34
C SER A 54 -24.25 0.25 11.15
N LYS A 55 -24.30 1.51 11.62
CA LYS A 55 -23.25 2.57 11.54
C LYS A 55 -21.78 2.13 11.79
N ARG A 56 -21.55 0.86 12.11
CA ARG A 56 -20.24 0.28 12.41
C ARG A 56 -19.33 0.04 11.17
N PHE A 57 -19.89 0.10 9.97
CA PHE A 57 -19.16 -0.20 8.72
C PHE A 57 -19.18 1.00 7.76
N ALA A 58 -18.48 2.06 8.12
CA ALA A 58 -18.20 3.14 7.17
C ALA A 58 -17.26 2.65 6.04
N ASN A 59 -17.46 3.16 4.82
CA ASN A 59 -16.64 2.93 3.63
C ASN A 59 -16.55 1.44 3.21
N ILE A 60 -17.70 0.75 3.11
CA ILE A 60 -17.79 -0.64 2.65
C ILE A 60 -17.32 -0.76 1.19
N GLY A 61 -17.74 0.17 0.32
CA GLY A 61 -17.35 0.21 -1.08
C GLY A 61 -15.83 0.26 -1.25
N HIS A 62 -15.17 1.14 -0.52
CA HIS A 62 -13.71 1.22 -0.52
C HIS A 62 -13.04 -0.09 -0.05
N LYS A 63 -13.56 -0.72 1.01
CA LYS A 63 -13.06 -2.01 1.49
C LYS A 63 -13.27 -3.14 0.49
N LEU A 64 -14.42 -3.15 -0.21
CA LEU A 64 -14.70 -4.11 -1.27
C LEU A 64 -13.75 -3.93 -2.45
N HIS A 65 -13.53 -2.70 -2.92
CA HIS A 65 -12.59 -2.42 -4.00
C HIS A 65 -11.16 -2.83 -3.61
N LYS A 66 -10.75 -2.55 -2.37
CA LYS A 66 -9.45 -3.00 -1.85
C LYS A 66 -9.34 -4.52 -1.80
N ALA A 67 -10.38 -5.21 -1.38
CA ALA A 67 -10.44 -6.67 -1.41
C ALA A 67 -10.42 -7.21 -2.85
N ALA A 68 -11.16 -6.59 -3.77
CA ALA A 68 -11.22 -6.97 -5.18
C ALA A 68 -9.85 -6.92 -5.87
N ASN A 69 -8.99 -5.98 -5.50
CA ASN A 69 -7.62 -5.90 -6.01
C ASN A 69 -6.78 -7.14 -5.69
N VAL A 70 -6.99 -7.77 -4.54
CA VAL A 70 -6.19 -8.91 -4.07
C VAL A 70 -6.85 -10.27 -4.35
N LEU A 71 -8.14 -10.31 -4.64
CA LEU A 71 -8.86 -11.56 -4.93
C LEU A 71 -8.21 -12.41 -6.03
N PRO A 72 -7.68 -11.85 -7.13
CA PRO A 72 -7.04 -12.63 -8.19
C PRO A 72 -5.66 -13.19 -7.83
N ALA A 73 -5.14 -12.92 -6.62
CA ALA A 73 -3.79 -13.34 -6.25
C ALA A 73 -3.58 -14.85 -6.39
N GLU A 74 -2.50 -15.24 -7.05
CA GLU A 74 -2.18 -16.64 -7.36
C GLU A 74 -1.22 -17.27 -6.35
N SER A 75 -0.43 -16.44 -5.66
CA SER A 75 0.50 -16.85 -4.60
C SER A 75 0.51 -15.82 -3.47
N ILE A 76 1.16 -16.15 -2.35
CA ILE A 76 1.33 -15.19 -1.25
C ILE A 76 2.22 -14.01 -1.66
N ARG A 77 3.22 -14.25 -2.50
CA ARG A 77 4.07 -13.19 -3.07
C ARG A 77 3.25 -12.27 -3.97
N ASP A 78 2.41 -12.82 -4.85
CA ASP A 78 1.51 -12.03 -5.69
C ASP A 78 0.50 -11.23 -4.84
N LEU A 79 -0.03 -11.85 -3.77
CA LEU A 79 -0.85 -11.14 -2.80
C LEU A 79 -0.09 -9.97 -2.16
N HIS A 80 1.14 -10.21 -1.71
CA HIS A 80 1.97 -9.17 -1.12
C HIS A 80 2.25 -8.05 -2.11
N PHE A 81 2.68 -8.38 -3.32
CA PHE A 81 2.88 -7.41 -4.39
C PHE A 81 1.64 -6.55 -4.64
N LYS A 82 0.46 -7.17 -4.76
CA LYS A 82 -0.82 -6.45 -4.92
C LYS A 82 -1.20 -5.58 -3.72
N LEU A 83 -0.82 -5.98 -2.50
CA LEU A 83 -1.09 -5.19 -1.29
C LEU A 83 -0.24 -3.93 -1.18
N ILE A 84 1.00 -3.95 -1.71
CA ILE A 84 1.91 -2.81 -1.66
C ILE A 84 1.89 -1.96 -2.92
N SER A 85 1.44 -2.52 -4.07
CA SER A 85 1.38 -1.79 -5.33
C SER A 85 0.22 -0.80 -5.35
N GLN A 86 0.50 0.43 -5.74
CA GLN A 86 -0.52 1.46 -5.97
C GLN A 86 -1.11 1.36 -7.37
N ILE A 87 -0.30 0.99 -8.37
CA ILE A 87 -0.69 0.79 -9.76
C ILE A 87 -0.47 -0.68 -10.10
N HIS A 88 -1.55 -1.42 -10.41
CA HIS A 88 -1.48 -2.85 -10.70
C HIS A 88 -1.16 -3.16 -12.16
N ASN A 89 -1.53 -2.27 -13.08
CA ASN A 89 -1.27 -2.39 -14.51
C ASN A 89 -0.63 -1.09 -15.01
N PRO A 90 0.69 -0.94 -14.96
CA PRO A 90 1.37 0.25 -15.45
C PRO A 90 1.10 0.57 -16.92
N SER A 91 0.90 -0.45 -17.75
CA SER A 91 0.59 -0.31 -19.18
C SER A 91 -0.74 0.39 -19.48
N ASP A 92 -1.67 0.45 -18.51
CA ASP A 92 -2.89 1.23 -18.68
C ASP A 92 -2.61 2.75 -18.55
N TRP A 93 -1.60 3.10 -17.76
CA TRP A 93 -1.24 4.48 -17.42
C TRP A 93 -0.17 5.06 -18.35
N LEU A 94 0.76 4.22 -18.83
CA LEU A 94 1.98 4.61 -19.53
C LEU A 94 1.97 4.12 -20.97
N ILE A 95 2.56 4.92 -21.87
CA ILE A 95 2.75 4.56 -23.27
C ILE A 95 4.05 3.76 -23.41
N ASN A 96 3.99 2.61 -24.07
CA ASN A 96 5.15 1.76 -24.37
C ASN A 96 6.00 1.36 -23.15
N ALA A 97 5.39 1.27 -21.97
CA ALA A 97 6.07 0.85 -20.76
C ALA A 97 5.64 -0.56 -20.31
N ASN A 98 6.60 -1.29 -19.80
CA ASN A 98 6.38 -2.59 -19.17
C ASN A 98 6.71 -2.52 -17.69
N GLU A 99 6.11 -3.40 -16.89
CA GLU A 99 6.46 -3.58 -15.50
C GLU A 99 7.94 -3.92 -15.36
N HIS A 100 8.67 -3.13 -14.59
CA HIS A 100 10.09 -3.40 -14.34
C HIS A 100 10.23 -4.67 -13.50
N LYS A 101 11.12 -5.56 -13.92
CA LYS A 101 11.47 -6.72 -13.10
C LYS A 101 12.14 -6.27 -11.81
N SER A 102 11.52 -6.62 -10.71
CA SER A 102 12.00 -6.38 -9.36
C SER A 102 12.13 -7.71 -8.62
N ILE A 103 12.74 -7.67 -7.45
CA ILE A 103 12.85 -8.84 -6.58
C ILE A 103 11.48 -9.46 -6.19
N LEU A 104 10.41 -8.69 -6.34
CA LEU A 104 9.04 -9.13 -6.04
C LEU A 104 8.36 -9.85 -7.20
N ASN A 105 8.77 -9.60 -8.44
CA ASN A 105 8.11 -10.11 -9.65
C ASN A 105 9.05 -10.78 -10.66
N ASP A 106 10.33 -11.01 -10.31
CA ASP A 106 11.33 -11.66 -11.19
C ASP A 106 11.15 -13.18 -11.33
N GLY A 107 10.18 -13.77 -10.64
CA GLY A 107 9.91 -15.20 -10.69
C GLY A 107 10.78 -16.06 -9.75
N ILE A 108 11.77 -15.48 -9.08
CA ILE A 108 12.69 -16.23 -8.20
C ILE A 108 12.13 -16.26 -6.79
N GLU A 109 11.91 -17.44 -6.24
CA GLU A 109 11.46 -17.63 -4.86
C GLU A 109 12.65 -17.65 -3.89
N ARG A 110 13.10 -16.47 -3.46
CA ARG A 110 14.29 -16.33 -2.60
C ARG A 110 14.07 -16.77 -1.16
N PHE A 111 12.83 -16.77 -0.71
CA PHE A 111 12.46 -17.01 0.68
C PHE A 111 11.47 -18.17 0.83
N ALA A 112 11.51 -19.14 -0.11
CA ALA A 112 10.57 -20.27 -0.15
C ALA A 112 10.57 -21.12 1.13
N GLU A 113 11.68 -21.16 1.86
CA GLU A 113 11.83 -21.89 3.12
C GLU A 113 11.15 -21.22 4.31
N LEU A 114 10.88 -19.92 4.20
CA LEU A 114 10.22 -19.14 5.24
C LEU A 114 8.70 -19.33 5.16
N ASN A 115 8.02 -19.18 6.31
CA ASN A 115 6.56 -19.11 6.28
C ASN A 115 6.08 -17.82 5.59
N TYR A 116 4.79 -17.74 5.27
CA TYR A 116 4.22 -16.63 4.48
C TYR A 116 4.44 -15.26 5.09
N VAL A 117 4.34 -15.15 6.41
CA VAL A 117 4.53 -13.86 7.11
C VAL A 117 5.99 -13.45 7.09
N GLU A 118 6.89 -14.39 7.34
CA GLU A 118 8.34 -14.16 7.27
C GLU A 118 8.79 -13.76 5.86
N GLN A 119 8.24 -14.40 4.81
CA GLN A 119 8.47 -13.99 3.43
C GLN A 119 8.09 -12.54 3.19
N MET A 120 6.89 -12.12 3.63
CA MET A 120 6.42 -10.75 3.48
C MET A 120 7.31 -9.77 4.24
N MET A 121 7.73 -10.10 5.46
CA MET A 121 8.64 -9.29 6.25
C MET A 121 10.01 -9.15 5.56
N ALA A 122 10.56 -10.26 5.03
CA ALA A 122 11.82 -10.26 4.30
C ALA A 122 11.74 -9.40 3.01
N TYR A 123 10.66 -9.51 2.25
CA TYR A 123 10.45 -8.65 1.07
C TYR A 123 10.35 -7.18 1.45
N ASP A 124 9.59 -6.83 2.48
CA ASP A 124 9.49 -5.44 2.94
C ASP A 124 10.84 -4.89 3.42
N LEU A 125 11.63 -5.71 4.11
CA LEU A 125 12.95 -5.33 4.61
C LEU A 125 13.92 -4.94 3.48
N ILE A 126 13.87 -5.63 2.34
CA ILE A 126 14.78 -5.41 1.21
C ILE A 126 14.20 -4.53 0.10
N THR A 127 12.92 -4.18 0.16
CA THR A 127 12.27 -3.31 -0.84
C THR A 127 11.67 -2.07 -0.18
N TYR A 128 10.54 -2.19 0.50
CA TYR A 128 9.77 -1.09 1.03
C TYR A 128 10.55 -0.25 2.06
N LEU A 129 11.28 -0.90 2.97
CA LEU A 129 12.06 -0.19 3.98
C LEU A 129 13.13 0.72 3.36
N PRO A 130 14.04 0.25 2.47
CA PRO A 130 15.08 1.12 1.92
C PRO A 130 14.54 2.14 0.91
N THR A 131 13.59 1.77 0.05
CA THR A 131 13.16 2.61 -1.08
C THR A 131 12.08 3.62 -0.74
N ASP A 132 11.26 3.38 0.29
CA ASP A 132 10.22 4.31 0.74
C ASP A 132 10.55 4.90 2.11
N ILE A 133 10.59 4.07 3.16
CA ILE A 133 10.65 4.57 4.54
C ILE A 133 11.97 5.28 4.83
N LEU A 134 13.11 4.64 4.56
CA LEU A 134 14.42 5.22 4.86
C LEU A 134 14.73 6.40 3.93
N THR A 135 14.43 6.28 2.64
CA THR A 135 14.60 7.38 1.68
C THR A 135 13.81 8.62 2.08
N LYS A 136 12.57 8.45 2.50
CA LYS A 136 11.71 9.56 2.94
C LYS A 136 12.26 10.23 4.20
N VAL A 137 12.64 9.45 5.20
CA VAL A 137 13.18 9.97 6.47
C VAL A 137 14.50 10.68 6.22
N ASP A 138 15.41 10.06 5.47
CA ASP A 138 16.72 10.64 5.16
C ASP A 138 16.58 11.96 4.39
N ARG A 139 15.83 11.98 3.31
CA ARG A 139 15.65 13.19 2.49
C ARG A 139 14.98 14.33 3.26
N ALA A 140 13.97 14.04 4.07
CA ALA A 140 13.30 15.03 4.88
C ALA A 140 14.23 15.61 5.97
N ALA A 141 15.03 14.78 6.60
CA ALA A 141 15.99 15.20 7.63
C ALA A 141 17.18 15.97 7.01
N MET A 142 17.75 15.45 5.92
CA MET A 142 18.87 16.08 5.23
C MET A 142 18.51 17.43 4.58
N ALA A 143 17.23 17.65 4.23
CA ALA A 143 16.78 18.95 3.75
C ALA A 143 16.98 20.09 4.77
N VAL A 144 17.14 19.75 6.05
CA VAL A 144 17.46 20.68 7.14
C VAL A 144 18.80 20.34 7.81
N SER A 145 19.66 19.60 7.11
CA SER A 145 21.01 19.19 7.57
C SER A 145 21.01 18.37 8.86
N LEU A 146 19.96 17.59 9.09
CA LEU A 146 19.84 16.69 10.24
C LEU A 146 20.16 15.26 9.83
N GLU A 147 21.23 14.68 10.35
CA GLU A 147 21.52 13.26 10.18
C GLU A 147 20.66 12.41 11.12
N THR A 148 20.02 11.37 10.57
CA THR A 148 19.21 10.42 11.34
C THR A 148 19.92 9.08 11.48
N ARG A 149 19.76 8.43 12.64
CA ARG A 149 20.22 7.07 12.91
C ARG A 149 19.01 6.23 13.34
N VAL A 150 18.90 5.03 12.80
CA VAL A 150 17.79 4.11 13.07
C VAL A 150 18.28 2.96 13.95
N PRO A 151 18.00 2.96 15.26
CA PRO A 151 18.54 1.92 16.18
C PRO A 151 18.16 0.49 15.79
N PHE A 152 16.98 0.30 15.19
CA PHE A 152 16.54 -1.01 14.72
C PHE A 152 17.30 -1.54 13.49
N LEU A 153 18.17 -0.75 12.86
CA LEU A 153 19.05 -1.18 11.79
C LEU A 153 20.47 -1.52 12.27
N ASP A 154 20.68 -1.55 13.57
CA ASP A 154 21.89 -2.14 14.13
C ASP A 154 21.98 -3.60 13.72
N PRO A 155 23.16 -4.09 13.21
CA PRO A 155 23.32 -5.47 12.76
C PRO A 155 22.92 -6.50 13.82
N GLU A 156 23.26 -6.29 15.09
CA GLU A 156 22.91 -7.21 16.18
C GLU A 156 21.39 -7.29 16.38
N VAL A 157 20.67 -6.16 16.23
CA VAL A 157 19.20 -6.13 16.32
C VAL A 157 18.57 -6.85 15.13
N ILE A 158 19.12 -6.67 13.92
CA ILE A 158 18.65 -7.37 12.71
C ILE A 158 18.83 -8.87 12.88
N GLU A 159 20.02 -9.31 13.27
CA GLU A 159 20.34 -10.74 13.48
C GLU A 159 19.43 -11.34 14.58
N LEU A 160 19.32 -10.67 15.72
CA LEU A 160 18.41 -11.09 16.78
C LEU A 160 16.97 -11.20 16.25
N SER A 161 16.50 -10.22 15.51
CA SER A 161 15.16 -10.25 14.96
C SER A 161 14.93 -11.42 14.01
N ALA A 162 15.95 -11.80 13.20
CA ALA A 162 15.87 -12.94 12.31
C ALA A 162 15.78 -14.28 13.07
N LEU A 163 16.49 -14.39 14.20
CA LEU A 163 16.49 -15.59 15.04
C LEU A 163 15.22 -15.72 15.91
N LEU A 164 14.51 -14.64 16.18
CA LEU A 164 13.30 -14.69 17.02
C LEU A 164 12.18 -15.46 16.33
N PRO A 165 11.57 -16.47 17.00
CA PRO A 165 10.35 -17.12 16.54
C PRO A 165 9.22 -16.12 16.30
N MET A 166 8.34 -16.43 15.33
CA MET A 166 7.24 -15.54 14.95
C MET A 166 6.30 -15.18 16.13
N GLU A 167 6.16 -16.06 17.10
CA GLU A 167 5.33 -15.80 18.30
C GLU A 167 5.85 -14.65 19.19
N PHE A 168 7.14 -14.31 19.10
CA PHE A 168 7.71 -13.13 19.74
C PHE A 168 7.54 -11.86 18.91
N LYS A 169 7.22 -11.99 17.62
CA LYS A 169 6.92 -10.88 16.72
C LYS A 169 5.43 -10.58 16.68
N ILE A 170 4.61 -11.61 16.43
CA ILE A 170 3.15 -11.51 16.36
C ILE A 170 2.54 -12.61 17.25
N ARG A 171 1.83 -12.20 18.29
CA ARG A 171 1.21 -13.11 19.25
C ARG A 171 -0.26 -12.80 19.43
N ASN A 172 -1.15 -13.76 19.17
CA ASN A 172 -2.61 -13.59 19.28
C ASN A 172 -3.15 -12.36 18.52
N GLY A 173 -2.56 -12.03 17.39
CA GLY A 173 -2.92 -10.83 16.59
C GLY A 173 -2.29 -9.53 17.10
N VAL A 174 -1.54 -9.56 18.19
CA VAL A 174 -0.78 -8.40 18.68
C VAL A 174 0.56 -8.35 17.94
N THR A 175 0.78 -7.28 17.21
CA THR A 175 2.01 -7.00 16.44
C THR A 175 3.11 -6.45 17.36
N LYS A 176 4.39 -6.63 16.98
CA LYS A 176 5.56 -6.15 17.74
C LYS A 176 5.55 -6.64 19.18
N TRP A 177 5.09 -7.87 19.42
CA TRP A 177 4.80 -8.34 20.76
C TRP A 177 5.98 -8.19 21.72
N ALA A 178 7.18 -8.68 21.36
CA ALA A 178 8.36 -8.58 22.22
C ALA A 178 8.75 -7.12 22.52
N LEU A 179 8.67 -6.23 21.52
CA LEU A 179 8.97 -4.80 21.72
C LEU A 179 7.98 -4.14 22.67
N ARG A 180 6.70 -4.53 22.60
CA ARG A 180 5.67 -4.03 23.53
C ARG A 180 5.92 -4.50 24.96
N GLU A 181 6.26 -5.78 25.17
CA GLU A 181 6.57 -6.32 26.49
C GLU A 181 7.77 -5.62 27.14
N ILE A 182 8.78 -5.25 26.34
CA ILE A 182 9.91 -4.43 26.81
C ILE A 182 9.42 -3.03 27.17
N LEU A 183 8.66 -2.40 26.28
CA LEU A 183 8.20 -1.02 26.44
C LEU A 183 7.29 -0.85 27.66
N TYR A 184 6.42 -1.83 27.96
CA TYR A 184 5.53 -1.78 29.12
C TYR A 184 6.25 -1.78 30.47
N LYS A 185 7.54 -2.13 30.51
CA LYS A 185 8.37 -1.98 31.73
C LYS A 185 8.74 -0.52 32.00
N HIS A 186 8.65 0.34 30.99
CA HIS A 186 9.10 1.73 31.06
C HIS A 186 7.96 2.74 30.87
N VAL A 187 6.90 2.34 30.16
CA VAL A 187 5.77 3.22 29.81
C VAL A 187 4.47 2.51 30.15
N PRO A 188 3.51 3.17 30.81
CA PRO A 188 2.19 2.61 31.09
C PRO A 188 1.50 2.11 29.81
N LYS A 189 0.93 0.92 29.88
CA LYS A 189 0.29 0.24 28.75
C LYS A 189 -0.79 1.07 28.09
N ASP A 190 -1.60 1.77 28.87
CA ASP A 190 -2.72 2.60 28.39
C ASP A 190 -2.29 3.75 27.49
N LEU A 191 -1.04 4.22 27.63
CA LEU A 191 -0.47 5.23 26.75
C LEU A 191 -0.08 4.68 25.36
N ILE A 192 0.15 3.37 25.28
CA ILE A 192 0.60 2.68 24.05
C ILE A 192 -0.55 1.99 23.33
N GLU A 193 -1.48 1.35 24.10
CA GLU A 193 -2.62 0.58 23.56
C GLU A 193 -3.78 1.49 23.12
N ARG A 194 -3.54 2.30 22.12
CA ARG A 194 -4.56 3.14 21.48
C ARG A 194 -4.72 2.77 20.01
N PRO A 195 -5.88 3.05 19.38
CA PRO A 195 -6.08 2.80 17.98
C PRO A 195 -4.97 3.44 17.14
N LYS A 196 -4.33 2.64 16.28
CA LYS A 196 -3.28 3.11 15.40
C LYS A 196 -3.87 4.12 14.41
N MET A 197 -3.42 5.36 14.46
CA MET A 197 -3.76 6.39 13.49
C MET A 197 -2.56 6.60 12.56
N GLY A 198 -2.77 6.43 11.25
CA GLY A 198 -1.72 6.67 10.25
C GLY A 198 -1.48 8.17 10.07
N PHE A 199 -0.30 8.52 9.60
CA PHE A 199 0.08 9.89 9.19
C PHE A 199 -0.47 10.24 7.79
N ALA A 200 -1.64 9.71 7.42
CA ALA A 200 -2.22 10.01 6.13
C ALA A 200 -2.66 11.48 6.07
N VAL A 201 -2.22 12.18 5.04
CA VAL A 201 -2.75 13.50 4.68
C VAL A 201 -4.05 13.32 3.89
N PRO A 202 -4.99 14.26 3.95
CA PRO A 202 -6.26 14.18 3.21
C PRO A 202 -6.06 14.50 1.72
N LEU A 203 -5.22 13.72 1.06
CA LEU A 203 -4.80 13.95 -0.32
C LEU A 203 -5.97 13.92 -1.30
N ALA A 204 -6.96 13.07 -1.05
CA ALA A 204 -8.15 12.99 -1.89
C ALA A 204 -8.95 14.30 -1.87
N GLU A 205 -9.12 14.88 -0.69
CA GLU A 205 -9.80 16.16 -0.51
C GLU A 205 -8.97 17.32 -1.07
N TRP A 206 -7.67 17.28 -0.88
CA TRP A 206 -6.76 18.30 -1.42
C TRP A 206 -6.80 18.34 -2.94
N LEU A 207 -6.79 17.20 -3.62
CA LEU A 207 -6.89 17.11 -5.07
C LEU A 207 -8.26 17.54 -5.62
N ARG A 208 -9.34 17.42 -4.82
CA ARG A 208 -10.66 17.95 -5.17
C ARG A 208 -10.83 19.42 -4.82
N GLY A 209 -9.97 19.97 -3.96
CA GLY A 209 -10.04 21.33 -3.41
C GLY A 209 -8.78 22.14 -3.71
N PRO A 210 -7.94 22.46 -2.71
CA PRO A 210 -6.86 23.44 -2.84
C PRO A 210 -5.78 23.09 -3.87
N LEU A 211 -5.59 21.82 -4.21
CA LEU A 211 -4.62 21.39 -5.22
C LEU A 211 -5.25 21.13 -6.60
N LYS A 212 -6.56 21.35 -6.77
CA LYS A 212 -7.28 21.00 -8.00
C LYS A 212 -6.70 21.70 -9.23
N ASP A 213 -6.53 23.02 -9.16
CA ASP A 213 -6.08 23.83 -10.31
C ASP A 213 -4.62 23.51 -10.67
N TRP A 214 -3.78 23.31 -9.66
CA TRP A 214 -2.40 22.83 -9.85
C TRP A 214 -2.37 21.44 -10.51
N ALA A 215 -3.19 20.51 -10.04
CA ALA A 215 -3.27 19.17 -10.63
C ALA A 215 -3.82 19.23 -12.05
N GLU A 216 -4.85 20.05 -12.33
CA GLU A 216 -5.41 20.24 -13.66
C GLU A 216 -4.36 20.77 -14.64
N SER A 217 -3.49 21.71 -14.23
CA SER A 217 -2.42 22.24 -15.07
C SER A 217 -1.36 21.19 -15.43
N LEU A 218 -1.06 20.27 -14.51
CA LEU A 218 -0.11 19.17 -14.75
C LEU A 218 -0.71 18.00 -15.55
N LEU A 219 -2.04 17.83 -15.47
CA LEU A 219 -2.77 16.79 -16.17
C LEU A 219 -3.46 17.33 -17.43
N ASP A 220 -3.07 18.53 -17.92
CA ASP A 220 -3.62 19.11 -19.13
C ASP A 220 -3.44 18.15 -20.32
N GLU A 221 -4.50 17.96 -21.08
CA GLU A 221 -4.57 16.97 -22.16
C GLU A 221 -3.53 17.22 -23.26
N LYS A 222 -3.36 18.49 -23.65
CA LYS A 222 -2.37 18.87 -24.69
C LYS A 222 -0.95 18.64 -24.18
N ARG A 223 -0.69 18.99 -22.94
CA ARG A 223 0.59 18.78 -22.27
C ARG A 223 0.94 17.30 -22.23
N LEU A 224 0.06 16.46 -21.71
CA LEU A 224 0.28 15.00 -21.64
C LEU A 224 0.52 14.37 -23.01
N HIS A 225 -0.19 14.85 -24.07
CA HIS A 225 0.03 14.41 -25.44
C HIS A 225 1.40 14.82 -25.98
N GLN A 226 1.84 16.05 -25.74
CA GLN A 226 3.13 16.55 -26.20
C GLN A 226 4.31 15.83 -25.53
N GLU A 227 4.18 15.52 -24.25
CA GLU A 227 5.22 14.84 -23.49
C GLU A 227 5.31 13.33 -23.82
N GLY A 228 4.20 12.67 -24.16
CA GLY A 228 4.16 11.33 -24.70
C GLY A 228 4.48 10.18 -23.73
N PHE A 229 4.46 10.42 -22.41
CA PHE A 229 4.72 9.38 -21.41
C PHE A 229 3.47 8.63 -20.98
N PHE A 230 2.33 9.30 -20.94
CA PHE A 230 1.10 8.77 -20.34
C PHE A 230 0.02 8.49 -21.40
N ASN A 231 -0.79 7.48 -21.12
CA ASN A 231 -2.06 7.27 -21.81
C ASN A 231 -3.04 8.38 -21.37
N VAL A 232 -3.15 9.39 -22.21
CA VAL A 232 -3.86 10.64 -21.89
C VAL A 232 -5.34 10.37 -21.58
N GLU A 233 -6.01 9.59 -22.43
CA GLU A 233 -7.44 9.26 -22.23
C GLU A 233 -7.66 8.55 -20.91
N PHE A 234 -6.79 7.60 -20.58
CA PHE A 234 -6.89 6.85 -19.33
C PHE A 234 -6.66 7.76 -18.11
N VAL A 235 -5.56 8.53 -18.08
CA VAL A 235 -5.24 9.45 -16.99
C VAL A 235 -6.36 10.47 -16.78
N ARG A 236 -6.86 11.09 -17.86
CA ARG A 236 -7.96 12.06 -17.81
C ARG A 236 -9.26 11.42 -17.31
N SER A 237 -9.58 10.21 -17.74
CA SER A 237 -10.75 9.49 -17.22
C SER A 237 -10.66 9.29 -15.69
N LYS A 238 -9.47 8.91 -15.17
CA LYS A 238 -9.26 8.69 -13.74
C LYS A 238 -9.29 10.00 -12.95
N TRP A 239 -8.83 11.08 -13.54
CA TRP A 239 -8.96 12.42 -12.97
C TRP A 239 -10.43 12.85 -12.83
N ILE A 240 -11.22 12.68 -13.88
CA ILE A 240 -12.68 12.99 -13.88
C ILE A 240 -13.41 12.11 -12.88
N GLU A 241 -13.15 10.78 -12.84
CA GLU A 241 -13.72 9.88 -11.85
C GLU A 241 -13.37 10.30 -10.41
N HIS A 242 -12.13 10.78 -10.20
CA HIS A 242 -11.70 11.28 -8.89
C HIS A 242 -12.43 12.57 -8.48
N LEU A 243 -12.52 13.55 -9.39
CA LEU A 243 -13.20 14.82 -9.13
C LEU A 243 -14.69 14.65 -8.86
N SER A 244 -15.35 13.73 -9.58
CA SER A 244 -16.79 13.45 -9.38
C SER A 244 -17.09 12.70 -8.07
N GLY A 245 -16.07 12.19 -7.36
CA GLY A 245 -16.27 11.35 -6.18
C GLY A 245 -16.62 9.90 -6.46
N ASN A 246 -16.86 9.53 -7.73
CA ASN A 246 -17.24 8.15 -8.10
C ASN A 246 -16.20 7.10 -7.66
N ARG A 247 -14.93 7.48 -7.65
CA ARG A 247 -13.85 6.63 -7.16
C ARG A 247 -12.65 7.46 -6.71
N ASN A 248 -11.97 7.01 -5.65
CA ASN A 248 -10.76 7.64 -5.18
C ASN A 248 -9.53 7.11 -5.94
N TRP A 249 -8.94 7.98 -6.78
CA TRP A 249 -7.72 7.72 -7.55
C TRP A 249 -6.51 8.51 -7.03
N HIS A 250 -6.61 9.10 -5.85
CA HIS A 250 -5.62 10.05 -5.34
C HIS A 250 -4.19 9.50 -5.28
N HIS A 251 -3.98 8.24 -4.90
CA HIS A 251 -2.63 7.65 -4.85
C HIS A 251 -2.02 7.49 -6.24
N GLN A 252 -2.78 6.93 -7.18
CA GLN A 252 -2.32 6.72 -8.55
C GLN A 252 -2.08 8.04 -9.27
N LEU A 253 -3.02 8.97 -9.16
CA LEU A 253 -2.90 10.32 -9.72
C LEU A 253 -1.73 11.08 -9.10
N TRP A 254 -1.46 10.90 -7.81
CA TRP A 254 -0.31 11.52 -7.16
C TRP A 254 1.01 11.09 -7.76
N ASN A 255 1.16 9.83 -8.15
CA ASN A 255 2.36 9.36 -8.84
C ASN A 255 2.55 10.07 -10.19
N VAL A 256 1.47 10.22 -10.96
CA VAL A 256 1.49 10.97 -12.23
C VAL A 256 1.85 12.45 -11.98
N LEU A 257 1.20 13.09 -11.01
CA LEU A 257 1.44 14.49 -10.65
C LEU A 257 2.87 14.74 -10.19
N MET A 258 3.44 13.84 -9.39
CA MET A 258 4.83 13.97 -8.94
C MET A 258 5.83 13.83 -10.08
N PHE A 259 5.57 12.92 -11.03
CA PHE A 259 6.37 12.81 -12.23
C PHE A 259 6.27 14.08 -13.10
N GLN A 260 5.07 14.59 -13.32
CA GLN A 260 4.84 15.81 -14.09
C GLN A 260 5.49 17.04 -13.42
N ALA A 261 5.38 17.17 -12.10
CA ALA A 261 6.03 18.24 -11.36
C ALA A 261 7.56 18.14 -11.38
N TRP A 262 8.09 16.91 -11.42
CA TRP A 262 9.52 16.68 -11.61
C TRP A 262 9.96 17.04 -13.03
N LEU A 263 9.21 16.63 -14.04
CA LEU A 263 9.51 16.91 -15.46
C LEU A 263 9.50 18.42 -15.75
N GLU A 264 8.63 19.17 -15.08
CA GLU A 264 8.55 20.64 -15.21
C GLU A 264 9.81 21.36 -14.70
N LYS A 265 10.60 20.73 -13.82
CA LYS A 265 11.80 21.31 -13.21
C LYS A 265 13.11 20.83 -13.84
N ASN A 266 13.08 19.83 -14.70
CA ASN A 266 14.23 19.21 -15.33
C ASN A 266 14.12 19.23 -16.85
#